data_5a9913013f7150f9a520f59425e90c4b
#
_entry.id   5a9913013f7150f9a520f59425e90c4b
#
_cell.length_a   1.000
_cell.length_b   1.000
_cell.length_c   1.000
_cell.angle_alpha   90.00
_cell.angle_beta   90.00
_cell.angle_gamma   90.00
#
_symmetry.space_group_name_H-M   'P 1'
#
loop_
_entity.id
_entity.type
_entity.pdbx_description
1 polymer ?
#
loop_
_entity_poly.entity_id
_entity_poly.type
_entity_poly.pdbx_seq_one_letter_code
_entity_poly.pdbx_strand_id
1 'polypeptide(L)'
;MKIINAIALASGLVVAAGQAFAAAPWLHVSQTVDIQASAGKVWDAAKNFDQLNTWLPPVAKDEIVAGQNNTVGAVRLLTLTDGGTVKEKLLAYTPSSRTFRYQIVESVLPVSHYTSIFVVKSRGKGQSTVTWSGRFKRKNLGPSPGDNENDKAATDAITGVYQAGLSTLKKNVEGQ
;
A
#
# COMPACT_ATOMS: atom_id res chain seq x y z
N MET A 1 42.10 -73.75 1.63
CA MET A 1 41.99 -72.60 0.71
C MET A 1 40.71 -71.86 1.08
N LYS A 2 40.78 -70.74 1.83
CA LYS A 2 39.65 -69.99 2.31
C LYS A 2 39.48 -68.74 1.40
N ILE A 3 38.35 -68.67 0.74
CA ILE A 3 37.99 -67.54 -0.09
C ILE A 3 37.23 -66.50 0.80
N ILE A 4 37.81 -65.34 0.96
CA ILE A 4 37.16 -64.19 1.71
C ILE A 4 36.49 -63.35 0.70
N ASN A 5 35.12 -63.30 0.77
CA ASN A 5 34.27 -62.34 0.00
C ASN A 5 34.30 -60.99 0.72
N ALA A 6 34.82 -59.96 0.09
CA ALA A 6 34.71 -58.59 0.54
C ALA A 6 33.43 -58.02 0.02
N ILE A 7 32.52 -57.60 0.92
CA ILE A 7 31.30 -56.84 0.61
C ILE A 7 31.67 -55.35 0.67
N ALA A 8 31.64 -54.68 -0.47
CA ALA A 8 31.78 -53.22 -0.54
C ALA A 8 30.43 -52.55 -0.24
N LEU A 9 30.35 -51.86 0.90
CA LEU A 9 29.22 -50.95 1.19
C LEU A 9 29.43 -49.66 0.41
N ALA A 10 28.59 -49.39 -0.60
CA ALA A 10 28.51 -48.11 -1.24
C ALA A 10 27.58 -47.18 -0.41
N SER A 11 28.17 -46.27 0.35
CA SER A 11 27.44 -45.22 1.06
C SER A 11 26.98 -44.13 0.05
N GLY A 12 25.73 -44.18 -0.37
CA GLY A 12 25.12 -43.14 -1.19
C GLY A 12 24.91 -41.88 -0.37
N LEU A 13 25.64 -40.81 -0.67
CA LEU A 13 25.42 -39.47 -0.12
C LEU A 13 24.19 -38.84 -0.80
N VAL A 14 23.05 -38.82 -0.11
CA VAL A 14 21.86 -38.10 -0.56
C VAL A 14 22.08 -36.60 -0.27
N VAL A 15 22.51 -35.86 -1.27
CA VAL A 15 22.52 -34.40 -1.21
C VAL A 15 21.08 -33.92 -1.36
N ALA A 16 20.43 -33.57 -0.26
CA ALA A 16 19.15 -32.85 -0.28
C ALA A 16 19.41 -31.44 -0.81
N ALA A 17 19.13 -31.21 -2.08
CA ALA A 17 19.10 -29.86 -2.64
C ALA A 17 17.93 -29.09 -1.99
N GLY A 18 18.24 -28.30 -0.96
CA GLY A 18 17.27 -27.37 -0.37
C GLY A 18 16.85 -26.36 -1.44
N GLN A 19 15.59 -26.39 -1.83
CA GLN A 19 14.99 -25.38 -2.70
C GLN A 19 14.96 -24.05 -1.95
N ALA A 20 15.87 -23.14 -2.27
CA ALA A 20 15.80 -21.76 -1.79
C ALA A 20 14.63 -21.08 -2.49
N PHE A 21 13.49 -20.95 -1.80
CA PHE A 21 12.37 -20.16 -2.31
C PHE A 21 12.76 -18.68 -2.30
N ALA A 22 12.62 -18.02 -3.44
CA ALA A 22 12.84 -16.58 -3.55
C ALA A 22 11.85 -15.84 -2.65
N ALA A 23 12.38 -14.89 -1.86
CA ALA A 23 11.54 -14.04 -1.03
C ALA A 23 10.55 -13.23 -1.89
N ALA A 24 9.31 -13.01 -1.41
CA ALA A 24 8.33 -12.19 -2.11
C ALA A 24 8.91 -10.80 -2.45
N PRO A 25 8.82 -10.36 -3.73
CA PRO A 25 9.42 -9.11 -4.18
C PRO A 25 8.74 -7.91 -3.53
N TRP A 26 9.44 -6.76 -3.55
CA TRP A 26 8.81 -5.48 -3.29
C TRP A 26 8.06 -5.03 -4.54
N LEU A 27 6.82 -4.63 -4.34
CA LEU A 27 5.93 -4.07 -5.36
C LEU A 27 5.86 -2.55 -5.17
N HIS A 28 5.57 -1.85 -6.25
CA HIS A 28 5.41 -0.40 -6.26
C HIS A 28 4.27 0.00 -7.18
N VAL A 29 3.38 0.85 -6.69
CA VAL A 29 2.32 1.49 -7.48
C VAL A 29 2.46 3.00 -7.31
N SER A 30 2.35 3.73 -8.40
CA SER A 30 2.29 5.19 -8.41
C SER A 30 1.24 5.65 -9.40
N GLN A 31 0.31 6.49 -8.93
CA GLN A 31 -0.71 7.13 -9.75
C GLN A 31 -0.59 8.64 -9.64
N THR A 32 -0.82 9.32 -10.73
CA THR A 32 -0.70 10.78 -10.81
C THR A 32 -1.90 11.35 -11.54
N VAL A 33 -2.41 12.49 -11.06
CA VAL A 33 -3.48 13.23 -11.71
C VAL A 33 -3.18 14.72 -11.73
N ASP A 34 -3.45 15.36 -12.86
CA ASP A 34 -3.44 16.82 -12.99
C ASP A 34 -4.83 17.38 -12.68
N ILE A 35 -4.88 18.41 -11.84
CA ILE A 35 -6.10 19.05 -11.35
C ILE A 35 -6.08 20.54 -11.71
N GLN A 36 -7.16 21.04 -12.30
CA GLN A 36 -7.34 22.45 -12.65
C GLN A 36 -7.75 23.28 -11.43
N ALA A 37 -6.89 23.22 -10.41
CA ALA A 37 -7.02 24.01 -9.18
C ALA A 37 -5.65 24.25 -8.55
N SER A 38 -5.52 25.30 -7.74
CA SER A 38 -4.28 25.58 -7.03
C SER A 38 -3.91 24.44 -6.07
N ALA A 39 -2.61 24.22 -5.88
CA ALA A 39 -2.13 23.21 -4.95
C ALA A 39 -2.60 23.43 -3.50
N GLY A 40 -2.92 24.66 -3.10
CA GLY A 40 -3.53 24.98 -1.81
C GLY A 40 -4.94 24.42 -1.72
N LYS A 41 -5.81 24.69 -2.72
CA LYS A 41 -7.19 24.18 -2.75
C LYS A 41 -7.24 22.65 -2.74
N VAL A 42 -6.38 22.00 -3.53
CA VAL A 42 -6.28 20.52 -3.56
C VAL A 42 -5.78 19.96 -2.23
N TRP A 43 -4.76 20.59 -1.64
CA TRP A 43 -4.25 20.18 -0.33
C TRP A 43 -5.31 20.31 0.75
N ASP A 44 -6.06 21.42 0.78
CA ASP A 44 -7.13 21.63 1.76
C ASP A 44 -8.24 20.59 1.68
N ALA A 45 -8.51 20.06 0.48
CA ALA A 45 -9.46 18.97 0.28
C ALA A 45 -8.96 17.59 0.72
N ALA A 46 -7.63 17.38 0.79
CA ALA A 46 -7.06 16.05 1.04
C ALA A 46 -6.22 15.94 2.33
N LYS A 47 -5.87 17.06 2.96
CA LYS A 47 -4.88 17.12 4.06
C LYS A 47 -5.28 16.43 5.34
N ASN A 48 -6.58 16.32 5.63
CA ASN A 48 -7.06 15.78 6.89
C ASN A 48 -6.97 14.24 6.86
N PHE A 49 -6.16 13.71 7.76
CA PHE A 49 -5.90 12.28 7.81
C PHE A 49 -7.12 11.46 8.24
N ASP A 50 -8.13 12.08 8.86
CA ASP A 50 -9.41 11.50 9.26
C ASP A 50 -10.56 11.77 8.26
N GLN A 51 -10.27 12.19 7.03
CA GLN A 51 -11.30 12.56 6.04
C GLN A 51 -11.10 11.86 4.69
N LEU A 52 -10.46 10.70 4.65
CA LEU A 52 -10.26 9.95 3.41
C LEU A 52 -11.58 9.56 2.74
N ASN A 53 -12.60 9.26 3.54
CA ASN A 53 -13.95 8.92 3.08
C ASN A 53 -14.62 10.03 2.26
N THR A 54 -14.15 11.26 2.33
CA THR A 54 -14.73 12.38 1.54
C THR A 54 -14.32 12.34 0.06
N TRP A 55 -13.23 11.62 -0.26
CA TRP A 55 -12.71 11.54 -1.62
C TRP A 55 -12.21 10.14 -2.05
N LEU A 56 -12.34 9.11 -1.20
CA LEU A 56 -12.08 7.72 -1.56
C LEU A 56 -13.37 6.90 -1.43
N PRO A 57 -14.11 6.66 -2.53
CA PRO A 57 -15.45 6.05 -2.50
C PRO A 57 -15.55 4.70 -1.78
N PRO A 58 -14.55 3.79 -1.83
CA PRO A 58 -14.63 2.54 -1.08
C PRO A 58 -14.58 2.69 0.45
N VAL A 59 -14.27 3.87 0.98
CA VAL A 59 -14.25 4.14 2.43
C VAL A 59 -15.56 4.75 2.87
N ALA A 60 -16.31 4.02 3.69
CA ALA A 60 -17.57 4.50 4.28
C ALA A 60 -17.33 5.40 5.51
N LYS A 61 -16.29 5.11 6.29
CA LYS A 61 -15.98 5.82 7.54
C LYS A 61 -14.48 5.90 7.75
N ASP A 62 -14.00 7.04 8.31
CA ASP A 62 -12.62 7.28 8.68
C ASP A 62 -12.58 7.92 10.06
N GLU A 63 -11.90 7.28 11.02
CA GLU A 63 -11.87 7.71 12.43
C GLU A 63 -10.47 7.63 12.99
N ILE A 64 -10.04 8.67 13.73
CA ILE A 64 -8.82 8.57 14.55
C ILE A 64 -9.11 7.71 15.78
N VAL A 65 -8.43 6.57 15.88
CA VAL A 65 -8.56 5.65 17.01
C VAL A 65 -7.40 5.75 18.00
N ALA A 66 -6.32 6.45 17.63
CA ALA A 66 -5.23 6.79 18.55
C ALA A 66 -4.48 8.05 18.08
N GLY A 67 -3.99 8.84 19.01
CA GLY A 67 -3.28 10.09 18.75
C GLY A 67 -4.22 11.24 18.36
N GLN A 68 -3.67 12.24 17.66
CA GLN A 68 -4.41 13.41 17.18
C GLN A 68 -4.32 13.50 15.67
N ASN A 69 -5.40 13.93 15.02
CA ASN A 69 -5.43 14.10 13.57
C ASN A 69 -4.26 14.97 13.07
N ASN A 70 -3.71 14.62 11.92
CA ASN A 70 -2.58 15.32 11.28
C ASN A 70 -1.29 15.38 12.12
N THR A 71 -1.18 14.57 13.18
CA THR A 71 0.02 14.47 14.02
C THR A 71 0.71 13.13 13.76
N VAL A 72 2.03 13.15 13.61
CA VAL A 72 2.84 11.92 13.43
C VAL A 72 2.56 10.94 14.57
N GLY A 73 2.28 9.70 14.22
CA GLY A 73 1.88 8.67 15.17
C GLY A 73 0.36 8.47 15.28
N ALA A 74 -0.47 9.39 14.77
CA ALA A 74 -1.91 9.19 14.70
C ALA A 74 -2.25 7.88 13.98
N VAL A 75 -3.24 7.16 14.50
CA VAL A 75 -3.76 5.94 13.91
C VAL A 75 -5.22 6.16 13.53
N ARG A 76 -5.56 5.89 12.27
CA ARG A 76 -6.94 5.89 11.80
C ARG A 76 -7.44 4.48 11.53
N LEU A 77 -8.74 4.29 11.68
CA LEU A 77 -9.48 3.11 11.27
C LEU A 77 -10.42 3.51 10.12
N LEU A 78 -10.19 2.90 8.98
CA LEU A 78 -11.07 2.99 7.83
C LEU A 78 -12.05 1.82 7.87
N THR A 79 -13.34 2.10 7.74
CA THR A 79 -14.37 1.08 7.48
C THR A 79 -14.74 1.18 6.00
N LEU A 80 -14.59 0.07 5.28
CA LEU A 80 -14.91 -0.01 3.87
C LEU A 80 -16.43 -0.21 3.66
N THR A 81 -16.90 0.10 2.47
CA THR A 81 -18.33 -0.05 2.11
C THR A 81 -18.82 -1.51 2.12
N ASP A 82 -17.90 -2.48 2.02
CA ASP A 82 -18.17 -3.92 2.15
C ASP A 82 -18.06 -4.45 3.59
N GLY A 83 -17.78 -3.56 4.57
CA GLY A 83 -17.60 -3.89 5.97
C GLY A 83 -16.16 -4.28 6.36
N GLY A 84 -15.26 -4.42 5.40
CA GLY A 84 -13.84 -4.63 5.67
C GLY A 84 -13.19 -3.45 6.39
N THR A 85 -12.04 -3.66 7.01
CA THR A 85 -11.34 -2.60 7.73
C THR A 85 -9.88 -2.48 7.32
N VAL A 86 -9.36 -1.24 7.39
CA VAL A 86 -7.95 -0.91 7.23
C VAL A 86 -7.52 0.03 8.35
N LYS A 87 -6.49 -0.36 9.09
CA LYS A 87 -5.89 0.47 10.14
C LYS A 87 -4.59 1.06 9.63
N GLU A 88 -4.43 2.37 9.72
CA GLU A 88 -3.27 3.07 9.18
C GLU A 88 -2.64 3.99 10.22
N LYS A 89 -1.31 4.13 10.16
CA LYS A 89 -0.53 5.01 11.03
C LYS A 89 0.17 6.09 10.22
N LEU A 90 0.00 7.34 10.61
CA LEU A 90 0.68 8.50 10.04
C LEU A 90 2.16 8.50 10.42
N LEU A 91 3.05 8.49 9.44
CA LEU A 91 4.51 8.44 9.61
C LEU A 91 5.18 9.81 9.45
N ALA A 92 4.61 10.67 8.60
CA ALA A 92 5.09 12.02 8.38
C ALA A 92 3.93 12.90 7.90
N TYR A 93 3.93 14.16 8.31
CA TYR A 93 2.96 15.17 7.90
C TYR A 93 3.67 16.52 7.75
N THR A 94 3.76 17.03 6.52
CA THR A 94 4.52 18.23 6.19
C THR A 94 3.66 19.18 5.34
N PRO A 95 2.81 20.03 5.98
CA PRO A 95 1.90 20.92 5.29
C PRO A 95 2.60 21.92 4.35
N SER A 96 3.80 22.39 4.69
CA SER A 96 4.56 23.33 3.87
C SER A 96 4.94 22.76 2.49
N SER A 97 5.19 21.45 2.41
CA SER A 97 5.43 20.73 1.16
C SER A 97 4.20 19.98 0.64
N ARG A 98 3.06 20.09 1.32
CA ARG A 98 1.79 19.40 1.00
C ARG A 98 2.00 17.92 0.80
N THR A 99 2.59 17.28 1.83
CA THR A 99 3.00 15.87 1.78
C THR A 99 2.63 15.18 3.08
N PHE A 100 2.12 13.97 3.01
CA PHE A 100 2.05 13.06 4.15
C PHE A 100 2.43 11.64 3.75
N ARG A 101 2.93 10.87 4.73
CA ARG A 101 3.29 9.45 4.60
C ARG A 101 2.59 8.66 5.68
N TYR A 102 2.16 7.45 5.33
CA TYR A 102 1.51 6.55 6.27
C TYR A 102 1.86 5.09 5.94
N GLN A 103 1.55 4.20 6.87
CA GLN A 103 1.67 2.76 6.70
C GLN A 103 0.37 2.08 7.07
N ILE A 104 0.09 0.95 6.45
CA ILE A 104 -0.95 0.03 6.92
C ILE A 104 -0.37 -0.78 8.10
N VAL A 105 -1.12 -0.81 9.20
CA VAL A 105 -0.83 -1.60 10.40
C VAL A 105 -1.58 -2.93 10.36
N GLU A 106 -2.86 -2.88 9.91
CA GLU A 106 -3.76 -4.03 9.81
C GLU A 106 -4.72 -3.80 8.64
N SER A 107 -5.05 -4.84 7.86
CA SER A 107 -5.88 -4.67 6.67
C SER A 107 -6.48 -5.96 6.15
N VAL A 108 -7.67 -5.83 5.56
CA VAL A 108 -8.29 -6.86 4.70
C VAL A 108 -7.68 -6.89 3.29
N LEU A 109 -6.96 -5.85 2.87
CA LEU A 109 -6.35 -5.75 1.54
C LEU A 109 -5.28 -6.83 1.33
N PRO A 110 -5.02 -7.25 0.08
CA PRO A 110 -4.06 -8.32 -0.25
C PRO A 110 -2.59 -7.85 -0.20
N VAL A 111 -2.26 -6.95 0.73
CA VAL A 111 -0.92 -6.36 0.89
C VAL A 111 -0.34 -6.57 2.28
N SER A 112 0.98 -6.52 2.36
CA SER A 112 1.76 -6.50 3.61
C SER A 112 2.92 -5.51 3.49
N HIS A 113 3.51 -5.09 4.62
CA HIS A 113 4.65 -4.15 4.66
C HIS A 113 4.39 -2.86 3.87
N TYR A 114 3.14 -2.42 3.82
CA TYR A 114 2.72 -1.30 3.00
C TYR A 114 3.10 0.04 3.63
N THR A 115 3.71 0.90 2.82
CA THR A 115 3.92 2.32 3.10
C THR A 115 3.52 3.14 1.88
N SER A 116 2.96 4.33 2.12
CA SER A 116 2.52 5.22 1.05
C SER A 116 2.93 6.66 1.32
N ILE A 117 3.03 7.43 0.23
CA ILE A 117 3.22 8.87 0.24
C ILE A 117 2.21 9.55 -0.68
N PHE A 118 1.61 10.62 -0.21
CA PHE A 118 0.70 11.49 -0.94
C PHE A 118 1.33 12.88 -1.05
N VAL A 119 1.41 13.42 -2.27
CA VAL A 119 2.10 14.68 -2.56
C VAL A 119 1.26 15.53 -3.48
N VAL A 120 1.09 16.83 -3.14
CA VAL A 120 0.46 17.83 -4.01
C VAL A 120 1.49 18.86 -4.43
N LYS A 121 1.72 19.00 -5.74
CA LYS A 121 2.67 19.97 -6.31
C LYS A 121 1.95 21.03 -7.14
N SER A 122 2.37 22.27 -7.04
CA SER A 122 1.91 23.34 -7.94
C SER A 122 2.51 23.17 -9.34
N ARG A 123 1.70 23.44 -10.37
CA ARG A 123 2.12 23.52 -11.79
C ARG A 123 1.92 24.93 -12.37
N GLY A 124 1.90 25.94 -11.52
CA GLY A 124 1.64 27.32 -11.89
C GLY A 124 0.32 27.84 -11.37
N LYS A 125 -0.19 28.95 -11.93
CA LYS A 125 -1.44 29.56 -11.47
C LYS A 125 -2.64 28.66 -11.76
N GLY A 126 -3.36 28.27 -10.69
CA GLY A 126 -4.60 27.54 -10.82
C GLY A 126 -4.47 26.07 -11.26
N GLN A 127 -3.26 25.50 -11.24
CA GLN A 127 -3.02 24.11 -11.62
C GLN A 127 -2.13 23.39 -10.62
N SER A 128 -2.37 22.11 -10.45
CA SER A 128 -1.56 21.24 -9.58
C SER A 128 -1.51 19.81 -10.10
N THR A 129 -0.54 19.07 -9.60
CA THR A 129 -0.40 17.61 -9.80
C THR A 129 -0.45 16.95 -8.45
N VAL A 130 -1.24 15.90 -8.33
CA VAL A 130 -1.26 15.00 -7.18
C VAL A 130 -0.60 13.69 -7.56
N THR A 131 0.34 13.24 -6.75
CA THR A 131 0.95 11.90 -6.87
C THR A 131 0.66 11.11 -5.61
N TRP A 132 0.13 9.92 -5.77
CA TRP A 132 -0.08 8.95 -4.69
C TRP A 132 0.70 7.69 -5.03
N SER A 133 1.68 7.33 -4.20
CA SER A 133 2.54 6.19 -4.46
C SER A 133 2.73 5.32 -3.22
N GLY A 134 2.84 4.01 -3.43
CA GLY A 134 3.00 3.02 -2.37
C GLY A 134 4.06 2.00 -2.71
N ARG A 135 4.73 1.50 -1.67
CA ARG A 135 5.66 0.38 -1.71
C ARG A 135 5.19 -0.67 -0.71
N PHE A 136 5.06 -1.91 -1.17
CA PHE A 136 4.47 -2.99 -0.39
C PHE A 136 4.94 -4.36 -0.88
N LYS A 137 4.51 -5.41 -0.18
CA LYS A 137 4.56 -6.79 -0.66
C LYS A 137 3.14 -7.33 -0.75
N ARG A 138 2.94 -8.42 -1.51
CA ARG A 138 1.70 -9.19 -1.43
C ARG A 138 1.46 -9.71 -0.02
N LYS A 139 0.22 -10.02 0.33
CA LYS A 139 -0.17 -10.49 1.66
C LYS A 139 0.45 -11.85 1.99
N ASN A 140 0.30 -12.81 1.11
CA ASN A 140 0.91 -14.14 1.27
C ASN A 140 2.35 -14.12 0.75
N LEU A 141 3.32 -14.17 1.66
CA LEU A 141 4.75 -14.15 1.34
C LEU A 141 5.31 -15.52 0.93
N GLY A 142 4.49 -16.58 1.01
CA GLY A 142 4.88 -17.94 0.65
C GLY A 142 5.20 -18.13 -0.85
N PRO A 143 5.76 -19.28 -1.23
CA PRO A 143 6.19 -19.54 -2.60
C PRO A 143 5.03 -19.74 -3.60
N SER A 144 3.85 -20.10 -3.11
CA SER A 144 2.66 -20.38 -3.93
C SER A 144 1.45 -19.66 -3.39
N PRO A 145 1.38 -18.30 -3.55
CA PRO A 145 0.22 -17.53 -3.11
C PRO A 145 -1.00 -17.87 -3.95
N GLY A 146 -2.18 -17.90 -3.33
CA GLY A 146 -3.46 -17.99 -4.04
C GLY A 146 -3.72 -16.77 -4.92
N ASP A 147 -4.71 -16.85 -5.82
CA ASP A 147 -5.02 -15.79 -6.80
C ASP A 147 -5.36 -14.45 -6.14
N ASN A 148 -5.99 -14.47 -4.96
CA ASN A 148 -6.38 -13.26 -4.23
C ASN A 148 -5.26 -12.70 -3.32
N GLU A 149 -4.09 -13.33 -3.25
CA GLU A 149 -3.00 -12.97 -2.34
C GLU A 149 -1.64 -12.85 -3.04
N ASN A 150 -1.63 -12.96 -4.39
CA ASN A 150 -0.42 -12.89 -5.22
C ASN A 150 -0.03 -11.44 -5.55
N ASP A 151 1.09 -11.26 -6.27
CA ASP A 151 1.61 -9.95 -6.65
C ASP A 151 0.64 -9.16 -7.52
N LYS A 152 -0.08 -9.86 -8.42
CA LYS A 152 -1.08 -9.24 -9.28
C LYS A 152 -2.27 -8.71 -8.47
N ALA A 153 -2.84 -9.50 -7.59
CA ALA A 153 -3.94 -9.10 -6.73
C ALA A 153 -3.57 -7.88 -5.86
N ALA A 154 -2.37 -7.90 -5.27
CA ALA A 154 -1.85 -6.79 -4.49
C ALA A 154 -1.70 -5.51 -5.32
N THR A 155 -1.14 -5.61 -6.52
CA THR A 155 -0.92 -4.48 -7.42
C THR A 155 -2.24 -3.91 -7.94
N ASP A 156 -3.16 -4.76 -8.38
CA ASP A 156 -4.47 -4.35 -8.89
C ASP A 156 -5.30 -3.65 -7.81
N ALA A 157 -5.34 -4.19 -6.59
CA ALA A 157 -6.06 -3.61 -5.47
C ALA A 157 -5.56 -2.19 -5.16
N ILE A 158 -4.25 -1.99 -5.03
CA ILE A 158 -3.68 -0.66 -4.72
C ILE A 158 -3.84 0.30 -5.89
N THR A 159 -3.69 -0.18 -7.14
CA THR A 159 -3.93 0.63 -8.33
C THR A 159 -5.38 1.14 -8.37
N GLY A 160 -6.34 0.26 -8.15
CA GLY A 160 -7.76 0.61 -8.11
C GLY A 160 -8.10 1.63 -7.03
N VAL A 161 -7.57 1.46 -5.82
CA VAL A 161 -7.73 2.41 -4.71
C VAL A 161 -7.20 3.80 -5.10
N TYR A 162 -5.97 3.89 -5.63
CA TYR A 162 -5.38 5.18 -6.00
C TYR A 162 -6.14 5.86 -7.14
N GLN A 163 -6.52 5.11 -8.17
CA GLN A 163 -7.28 5.65 -9.31
C GLN A 163 -8.64 6.18 -8.87
N ALA A 164 -9.39 5.42 -8.06
CA ALA A 164 -10.68 5.82 -7.55
C ALA A 164 -10.59 7.10 -6.70
N GLY A 165 -9.64 7.14 -5.76
CA GLY A 165 -9.44 8.30 -4.89
C GLY A 165 -9.01 9.54 -5.66
N LEU A 166 -7.99 9.45 -6.51
CA LEU A 166 -7.49 10.59 -7.29
C LEU A 166 -8.54 11.12 -8.27
N SER A 167 -9.32 10.24 -8.91
CA SER A 167 -10.41 10.64 -9.79
C SER A 167 -11.50 11.41 -9.06
N THR A 168 -11.88 10.92 -7.86
CA THR A 168 -12.91 11.57 -7.04
C THR A 168 -12.40 12.90 -6.46
N LEU A 169 -11.16 12.94 -5.95
CA LEU A 169 -10.54 14.17 -5.46
C LEU A 169 -10.52 15.25 -6.56
N LYS A 170 -10.13 14.87 -7.80
CA LYS A 170 -10.17 15.78 -8.95
C LYS A 170 -11.57 16.33 -9.20
N LYS A 171 -12.58 15.46 -9.28
CA LYS A 171 -13.98 15.88 -9.51
C LYS A 171 -14.48 16.82 -8.40
N ASN A 172 -14.20 16.49 -7.14
CA ASN A 172 -14.64 17.29 -6.00
C ASN A 172 -14.02 18.69 -6.01
N VAL A 173 -12.76 18.82 -6.40
CA VAL A 173 -12.05 20.10 -6.39
C VAL A 173 -12.35 20.94 -7.62
N GLU A 174 -12.49 20.34 -8.81
CA GLU A 174 -12.81 21.06 -10.06
C GLU A 174 -14.29 21.44 -10.18
N GLY A 175 -15.17 20.69 -9.51
CA GLY A 175 -16.62 20.93 -9.54
C GLY A 175 -17.13 21.98 -8.54
N GLN A 176 -16.25 22.61 -7.75
CA GLN A 176 -16.56 23.62 -6.73
C GLN A 176 -16.34 25.05 -7.21
#